data_87f9fd8d64c80e7f5060cd8e6e059f88
#
_entry.id   87f9fd8d64c80e7f5060cd8e6e059f88
#
_cell.length_a   1.000
_cell.length_b   1.000
_cell.length_c   1.000
_cell.angle_alpha   90.00
_cell.angle_beta   90.00
_cell.angle_gamma   90.00
#
_symmetry.space_group_name_H-M   'P 1'
#
loop_
_entity.id
_entity.type
_entity.pdbx_description
1 polymer ?
#
loop_
_entity_poly.entity_id
_entity_poly.type
_entity_poly.pdbx_seq_one_letter_code
_entity_poly.pdbx_strand_id
1 'polypeptide(L)'
;MTESRASPSLCGIWINPKGQAFQAWEDGEGARRVEVLPFSPFVWAKDSLTYGEPENASVTQLSGYAPFNRLIHFDEVDAHSAFVKEHGRHGSIDWIRQLEQQYLLSNAARLYADMPYSKLRRMQLDIETACSVPGGFSDSKRPEDRVLAIGIQCGDKVETLTLAERTDEAERKLLEQLNVRFEEWDPDTVEGHNIFKFDLEYLRRRAKRLKVPVAWGRFGQVAKFRNSRLRVAERWIDYTRC
;
A
#
# COMPACT_ATOMS: atom_id res chain seq x y z
N MET A 1 -14.94 15.77 -34.39
CA MET A 1 -14.16 15.90 -33.16
C MET A 1 -13.96 14.49 -32.66
N THR A 2 -12.78 13.90 -32.86
CA THR A 2 -12.43 12.60 -32.29
C THR A 2 -12.18 12.82 -30.81
N GLU A 3 -13.08 12.33 -29.96
CA GLU A 3 -12.84 12.24 -28.52
C GLU A 3 -11.52 11.48 -28.32
N SER A 4 -10.52 12.17 -27.81
CA SER A 4 -9.27 11.55 -27.39
C SER A 4 -9.65 10.59 -26.25
N ARG A 5 -9.67 9.26 -26.54
CA ARG A 5 -9.77 8.27 -25.47
C ARG A 5 -8.62 8.52 -24.51
N ALA A 6 -8.97 8.79 -23.26
CA ALA A 6 -7.95 8.95 -22.21
C ALA A 6 -7.10 7.67 -22.14
N SER A 7 -5.79 7.85 -22.10
CA SER A 7 -4.86 6.71 -21.96
C SER A 7 -5.10 6.01 -20.63
N PRO A 8 -4.93 4.68 -20.55
CA PRO A 8 -5.03 3.95 -19.29
C PRO A 8 -4.02 4.48 -18.27
N SER A 9 -4.43 4.59 -17.01
CA SER A 9 -3.60 5.03 -15.90
C SER A 9 -3.27 3.87 -14.96
N LEU A 10 -2.00 3.73 -14.60
CA LEU A 10 -1.56 2.77 -13.59
C LEU A 10 -1.96 3.28 -12.20
N CYS A 11 -2.85 2.56 -11.51
CA CYS A 11 -3.42 2.97 -10.22
C CYS A 11 -2.81 2.22 -9.02
N GLY A 12 -2.09 1.14 -9.27
CA GLY A 12 -1.46 0.37 -8.21
C GLY A 12 -0.47 -0.64 -8.74
N ILE A 13 0.52 -0.96 -7.93
CA ILE A 13 1.50 -2.00 -8.20
C ILE A 13 1.87 -2.70 -6.90
N TRP A 14 2.10 -3.99 -6.99
CA TRP A 14 2.64 -4.81 -5.94
C TRP A 14 3.48 -5.92 -6.53
N ILE A 15 4.66 -6.14 -5.94
CA ILE A 15 5.56 -7.23 -6.33
C ILE A 15 5.47 -8.33 -5.27
N ASN A 16 5.07 -9.52 -5.69
CA ASN A 16 5.03 -10.65 -4.79
C ASN A 16 6.43 -11.29 -4.60
N PRO A 17 6.61 -12.16 -3.59
CA PRO A 17 7.90 -12.84 -3.36
C PRO A 17 8.39 -13.70 -4.54
N LYS A 18 7.50 -14.10 -5.45
CA LYS A 18 7.86 -14.88 -6.65
C LYS A 18 8.30 -14.03 -7.86
N GLY A 19 8.48 -12.71 -7.68
CA GLY A 19 8.87 -11.82 -8.77
C GLY A 19 7.75 -11.54 -9.77
N GLN A 20 6.49 -11.61 -9.34
CA GLN A 20 5.36 -11.23 -10.18
C GLN A 20 4.88 -9.83 -9.81
N ALA A 21 4.79 -8.94 -10.81
CA ALA A 21 4.25 -7.59 -10.68
C ALA A 21 2.75 -7.60 -10.95
N PHE A 22 1.97 -7.37 -9.91
CA PHE A 22 0.53 -7.15 -10.00
C PHE A 22 0.29 -5.67 -10.25
N GLN A 23 -0.39 -5.33 -11.32
CA GLN A 23 -0.67 -3.98 -11.77
C GLN A 23 -2.16 -3.75 -11.82
N ALA A 24 -2.64 -2.68 -11.23
CA ALA A 24 -4.02 -2.22 -11.40
C ALA A 24 -4.04 -1.06 -12.40
N TRP A 25 -4.75 -1.23 -13.49
CA TRP A 25 -4.92 -0.22 -14.52
C TRP A 25 -6.36 0.26 -14.56
N GLU A 26 -6.56 1.55 -14.68
CA GLU A 26 -7.86 2.15 -14.96
C GLU A 26 -7.88 2.64 -16.40
N ASP A 27 -8.91 2.27 -17.16
CA ASP A 27 -9.17 2.86 -18.47
C ASP A 27 -9.78 4.26 -18.32
N GLY A 28 -9.88 4.99 -19.41
CA GLY A 28 -10.43 6.35 -19.38
C GLY A 28 -11.92 6.43 -18.99
N GLU A 29 -12.62 5.29 -18.92
CA GLU A 29 -14.03 5.18 -18.58
C GLU A 29 -14.25 4.80 -17.11
N GLY A 30 -13.18 4.48 -16.39
CA GLY A 30 -13.19 4.14 -14.96
C GLY A 30 -13.29 2.65 -14.66
N ALA A 31 -13.23 1.78 -15.67
CA ALA A 31 -13.13 0.35 -15.44
C ALA A 31 -11.69 -0.03 -15.05
N ARG A 32 -11.57 -0.93 -14.08
CA ARG A 32 -10.27 -1.40 -13.61
C ARG A 32 -10.01 -2.84 -13.99
N ARG A 33 -8.77 -3.11 -14.35
CA ARG A 33 -8.27 -4.46 -14.62
C ARG A 33 -6.96 -4.68 -13.88
N VAL A 34 -6.69 -5.94 -13.56
CA VAL A 34 -5.42 -6.38 -12.99
C VAL A 34 -4.65 -7.14 -14.05
N GLU A 35 -3.39 -6.77 -14.24
CA GLU A 35 -2.43 -7.50 -15.07
C GLU A 35 -1.31 -8.04 -14.19
N VAL A 36 -0.78 -9.20 -14.54
CA VAL A 36 0.34 -9.82 -13.82
C VAL A 36 1.45 -10.09 -14.80
N LEU A 37 2.62 -9.48 -14.55
CA LEU A 37 3.79 -9.60 -15.40
C LEU A 37 5.00 -10.11 -14.57
N PRO A 38 5.94 -10.81 -15.19
CA PRO A 38 7.20 -11.14 -14.53
C PRO A 38 8.01 -9.87 -14.26
N PHE A 39 8.76 -9.87 -13.17
CA PHE A 39 9.66 -8.79 -12.80
C PHE A 39 10.96 -9.35 -12.24
N SER A 40 12.08 -8.89 -12.77
CA SER A 40 13.44 -9.21 -12.32
C SER A 40 13.99 -8.02 -11.53
N PRO A 41 14.16 -8.14 -10.20
CA PRO A 41 14.74 -7.06 -9.39
C PRO A 41 16.23 -6.85 -9.73
N PHE A 42 16.73 -5.64 -9.49
CA PHE A 42 18.08 -5.29 -9.89
C PHE A 42 18.84 -4.48 -8.85
N VAL A 43 20.15 -4.44 -9.01
CA VAL A 43 21.08 -3.55 -8.31
C VAL A 43 22.04 -2.90 -9.29
N TRP A 44 22.53 -1.71 -8.97
CA TRP A 44 23.70 -1.13 -9.62
C TRP A 44 24.95 -1.58 -8.89
N ALA A 45 26.00 -1.91 -9.62
CA ALA A 45 27.25 -2.41 -9.07
C ALA A 45 28.48 -1.72 -9.70
N LYS A 46 29.58 -1.64 -8.94
CA LYS A 46 30.87 -1.19 -9.42
C LYS A 46 31.62 -2.32 -10.13
N ASP A 47 32.52 -1.99 -11.06
CA ASP A 47 33.40 -2.98 -11.73
C ASP A 47 34.31 -3.73 -10.76
N SER A 48 34.72 -3.06 -9.68
CA SER A 48 35.60 -3.60 -8.65
C SER A 48 34.90 -4.57 -7.70
N LEU A 49 33.87 -5.29 -8.16
CA LEU A 49 33.29 -6.35 -7.37
C LEU A 49 34.30 -7.43 -7.13
N THR A 50 34.69 -7.60 -5.88
CA THR A 50 35.61 -8.65 -5.43
C THR A 50 34.98 -10.03 -5.33
N TYR A 51 33.68 -10.12 -5.60
CA TYR A 51 32.86 -11.32 -5.64
C TYR A 51 32.49 -11.65 -7.10
N GLY A 52 32.46 -12.93 -7.42
CA GLY A 52 32.08 -13.43 -8.74
C GLY A 52 30.67 -12.96 -9.16
N GLU A 53 30.37 -13.15 -10.42
CA GLU A 53 29.01 -12.89 -10.90
C GLU A 53 28.02 -13.77 -10.13
N PRO A 54 26.91 -13.17 -9.62
CA PRO A 54 25.94 -13.95 -8.87
C PRO A 54 25.30 -15.02 -9.76
N GLU A 55 25.10 -16.20 -9.22
CA GLU A 55 24.30 -17.25 -9.87
C GLU A 55 22.85 -16.77 -10.02
N ASN A 56 22.16 -17.20 -11.08
CA ASN A 56 20.78 -16.82 -11.39
C ASN A 56 20.58 -15.30 -11.54
N ALA A 57 21.51 -14.65 -12.21
CA ALA A 57 21.45 -13.24 -12.53
C ALA A 57 22.06 -12.95 -13.90
N SER A 58 21.63 -11.88 -14.53
CA SER A 58 22.24 -11.33 -15.74
C SER A 58 22.93 -10.02 -15.44
N VAL A 59 24.09 -9.78 -16.02
CA VAL A 59 24.88 -8.56 -15.85
C VAL A 59 24.93 -7.78 -17.15
N THR A 60 24.51 -6.52 -17.09
CA THR A 60 24.61 -5.58 -18.20
C THR A 60 25.64 -4.50 -17.88
N GLN A 61 26.60 -4.31 -18.77
CA GLN A 61 27.55 -3.20 -18.67
C GLN A 61 26.85 -1.90 -19.06
N LEU A 62 26.91 -0.90 -18.18
CA LEU A 62 26.38 0.42 -18.44
C LEU A 62 27.44 1.32 -19.06
N SER A 63 27.04 2.16 -20.01
CA SER A 63 27.85 3.25 -20.53
C SER A 63 27.56 4.55 -19.78
N GLY A 64 28.58 5.35 -19.49
CA GLY A 64 28.42 6.63 -18.84
C GLY A 64 29.46 6.90 -17.77
N TYR A 65 29.39 8.08 -17.18
CA TYR A 65 30.28 8.53 -16.12
C TYR A 65 29.62 8.30 -14.76
N ALA A 66 29.82 7.13 -14.19
CA ALA A 66 29.30 6.82 -12.87
C ALA A 66 30.18 5.79 -12.14
N PRO A 67 30.23 5.81 -10.82
CA PRO A 67 30.93 4.79 -10.07
C PRO A 67 30.27 3.40 -10.19
N PHE A 68 28.99 3.32 -10.55
CA PHE A 68 28.23 2.11 -10.78
C PHE A 68 28.04 1.91 -12.28
N ASN A 69 28.80 1.03 -12.87
CA ASN A 69 28.84 0.79 -14.32
C ASN A 69 28.27 -0.57 -14.73
N ARG A 70 27.71 -1.33 -13.77
CA ARG A 70 27.04 -2.59 -14.00
C ARG A 70 25.61 -2.54 -13.48
N LEU A 71 24.69 -3.16 -14.22
CA LEU A 71 23.34 -3.43 -13.78
C LEU A 71 23.17 -4.94 -13.68
N ILE A 72 22.86 -5.43 -12.49
CA ILE A 72 22.66 -6.85 -12.22
C ILE A 72 21.18 -7.09 -12.01
N HIS A 73 20.56 -7.86 -12.90
CA HIS A 73 19.18 -8.32 -12.78
C HIS A 73 19.16 -9.74 -12.23
N PHE A 74 18.32 -9.98 -11.24
CA PHE A 74 18.14 -11.28 -10.61
C PHE A 74 16.88 -11.97 -11.14
N ASP A 75 16.94 -13.28 -11.34
CA ASP A 75 15.77 -14.07 -11.77
C ASP A 75 14.75 -14.20 -10.65
N GLU A 76 15.21 -14.12 -9.37
CA GLU A 76 14.38 -14.31 -8.20
C GLU A 76 14.55 -13.18 -7.17
N VAL A 77 13.46 -12.82 -6.48
CA VAL A 77 13.43 -11.82 -5.41
C VAL A 77 14.31 -12.25 -4.23
N ASP A 78 14.35 -13.54 -3.91
CA ASP A 78 15.13 -14.07 -2.80
C ASP A 78 16.63 -13.98 -3.09
N ALA A 79 17.06 -14.27 -4.33
CA ALA A 79 18.46 -14.10 -4.75
C ALA A 79 18.90 -12.63 -4.66
N HIS A 80 18.09 -11.71 -5.16
CA HIS A 80 18.32 -10.27 -5.00
C HIS A 80 18.44 -9.86 -3.53
N SER A 81 17.52 -10.33 -2.68
CA SER A 81 17.48 -9.98 -1.26
C SER A 81 18.70 -10.52 -0.50
N ALA A 82 19.13 -11.73 -0.81
CA ALA A 82 20.35 -12.33 -0.26
C ALA A 82 21.58 -11.53 -0.67
N PHE A 83 21.71 -11.18 -1.94
CA PHE A 83 22.81 -10.40 -2.48
C PHE A 83 22.89 -9.00 -1.84
N VAL A 84 21.77 -8.30 -1.73
CA VAL A 84 21.69 -7.00 -1.06
C VAL A 84 22.06 -7.09 0.42
N LYS A 85 21.61 -8.13 1.12
CA LYS A 85 21.95 -8.36 2.53
C LYS A 85 23.46 -8.56 2.74
N GLU A 86 24.11 -9.26 1.84
CA GLU A 86 25.54 -9.56 1.90
C GLU A 86 26.38 -8.35 1.51
N HIS A 87 26.08 -7.69 0.41
CA HIS A 87 26.95 -6.68 -0.22
C HIS A 87 26.53 -5.22 0.04
N GLY A 88 25.31 -4.98 0.50
CA GLY A 88 24.77 -3.62 0.65
C GLY A 88 25.52 -2.71 1.62
N ARG A 89 26.30 -3.28 2.54
CA ARG A 89 27.08 -2.50 3.53
C ARG A 89 28.46 -2.04 3.02
N HIS A 90 28.92 -2.56 1.89
CA HIS A 90 30.30 -2.35 1.42
C HIS A 90 30.45 -1.19 0.42
N GLY A 91 29.36 -0.49 0.08
CA GLY A 91 29.38 0.62 -0.86
C GLY A 91 29.81 0.22 -2.29
N SER A 92 29.81 -1.07 -2.60
CA SER A 92 30.09 -1.64 -3.91
C SER A 92 28.85 -1.82 -4.78
N ILE A 93 27.68 -1.76 -4.17
CA ILE A 93 26.38 -1.78 -4.84
C ILE A 93 25.51 -0.63 -4.36
N ASP A 94 24.56 -0.22 -5.20
CA ASP A 94 23.46 0.65 -4.87
C ASP A 94 22.17 0.01 -5.33
N TRP A 95 21.06 0.25 -4.60
CA TRP A 95 19.77 -0.36 -4.91
C TRP A 95 18.60 0.46 -4.38
N ILE A 96 17.46 0.28 -4.99
CA ILE A 96 16.18 0.79 -4.49
C ILE A 96 15.55 -0.28 -3.61
N ARG A 97 15.26 0.06 -2.35
CA ARG A 97 14.74 -0.90 -1.37
C ARG A 97 13.37 -1.47 -1.73
N GLN A 98 12.50 -0.66 -2.33
CA GLN A 98 11.13 -1.06 -2.67
C GLN A 98 11.10 -1.58 -4.10
N LEU A 99 10.71 -2.84 -4.27
CA LEU A 99 10.66 -3.50 -5.58
C LEU A 99 9.66 -2.82 -6.53
N GLU A 100 8.57 -2.29 -5.98
CA GLU A 100 7.58 -1.51 -6.74
C GLU A 100 8.22 -0.24 -7.35
N GLN A 101 9.13 0.42 -6.63
CA GLN A 101 9.87 1.57 -7.17
C GLN A 101 10.87 1.15 -8.24
N GLN A 102 11.53 -0.02 -8.07
CA GLN A 102 12.38 -0.57 -9.13
C GLN A 102 11.57 -0.83 -10.40
N TYR A 103 10.39 -1.45 -10.25
CA TYR A 103 9.49 -1.72 -11.37
C TYR A 103 9.09 -0.43 -12.10
N LEU A 104 8.63 0.58 -11.34
CA LEU A 104 8.23 1.87 -11.92
C LEU A 104 9.37 2.53 -12.68
N LEU A 105 10.60 2.49 -12.14
CA LEU A 105 11.79 3.03 -12.79
C LEU A 105 12.12 2.28 -14.08
N SER A 106 12.15 0.94 -14.05
CA SER A 106 12.49 0.11 -15.22
C SER A 106 11.52 0.30 -16.37
N ASN A 107 10.26 0.59 -16.06
CA ASN A 107 9.21 0.75 -17.07
C ASN A 107 8.91 2.21 -17.40
N ALA A 108 9.68 3.18 -16.88
CA ALA A 108 9.41 4.61 -16.99
C ALA A 108 7.96 4.96 -16.62
N ALA A 109 7.38 4.20 -15.70
CA ALA A 109 5.98 4.30 -15.30
C ALA A 109 5.80 5.17 -14.04
N ARG A 110 4.65 5.78 -13.92
CA ARG A 110 4.24 6.54 -12.74
C ARG A 110 2.81 6.17 -12.36
N LEU A 111 2.56 6.05 -11.06
CA LEU A 111 1.20 5.87 -10.56
C LEU A 111 0.38 7.13 -10.82
N TYR A 112 -0.87 6.93 -11.23
CA TYR A 112 -1.86 8.00 -11.49
C TYR A 112 -1.41 9.04 -12.52
N ALA A 113 -0.46 8.68 -13.40
CA ALA A 113 -0.05 9.56 -14.47
C ALA A 113 -1.25 9.90 -15.35
N ASP A 114 -1.43 11.20 -15.63
CA ASP A 114 -2.48 11.73 -16.49
C ASP A 114 -3.93 11.46 -16.01
N MET A 115 -4.10 10.93 -14.79
CA MET A 115 -5.41 10.75 -14.18
C MET A 115 -5.90 12.06 -13.57
N PRO A 116 -7.06 12.60 -13.99
CA PRO A 116 -7.66 13.76 -13.34
C PRO A 116 -8.00 13.45 -11.88
N TYR A 117 -7.85 14.43 -10.99
CA TYR A 117 -8.17 14.28 -9.57
C TYR A 117 -9.61 13.78 -9.33
N SER A 118 -10.57 14.20 -10.17
CA SER A 118 -11.97 13.77 -10.12
C SER A 118 -12.18 12.27 -10.40
N LYS A 119 -11.19 11.59 -10.99
CA LYS A 119 -11.23 10.14 -11.28
C LYS A 119 -10.65 9.29 -10.14
N LEU A 120 -9.93 9.90 -9.19
CA LEU A 120 -9.46 9.17 -8.01
C LEU A 120 -10.67 8.64 -7.22
N ARG A 121 -10.63 7.36 -6.90
CA ARG A 121 -11.60 6.72 -6.01
C ARG A 121 -11.24 7.04 -4.57
N ARG A 122 -11.86 8.07 -4.05
CA ARG A 122 -11.62 8.59 -2.70
C ARG A 122 -12.68 8.03 -1.76
N MET A 123 -12.29 7.15 -0.86
CA MET A 123 -13.18 6.62 0.17
C MET A 123 -13.11 7.52 1.40
N GLN A 124 -14.22 8.10 1.77
CA GLN A 124 -14.40 8.75 3.08
C GLN A 124 -14.80 7.70 4.10
N LEU A 125 -14.21 7.75 5.28
CA LEU A 125 -14.47 6.81 6.36
C LEU A 125 -14.57 7.55 7.70
N ASP A 126 -15.56 7.19 8.48
CA ASP A 126 -15.79 7.68 9.83
C ASP A 126 -16.33 6.55 10.71
N ILE A 127 -16.04 6.56 12.02
CA ILE A 127 -16.51 5.52 12.94
C ILE A 127 -17.24 6.10 14.15
N GLU A 128 -18.27 5.38 14.59
CA GLU A 128 -18.93 5.59 15.86
C GLU A 128 -18.58 4.49 16.84
N THR A 129 -18.24 4.84 18.06
CA THR A 129 -17.74 3.90 19.08
C THR A 129 -18.51 3.97 20.38
N ALA A 130 -18.66 2.83 21.05
CA ALA A 130 -19.13 2.80 22.41
C ALA A 130 -18.08 3.37 23.37
N CYS A 131 -18.56 3.96 24.47
CA CYS A 131 -17.74 4.35 25.60
C CYS A 131 -18.29 3.74 26.87
N SER A 132 -17.54 2.85 27.51
CA SER A 132 -17.94 2.19 28.76
C SER A 132 -17.75 3.06 30.01
N VAL A 133 -17.00 4.19 29.87
CA VAL A 133 -16.74 5.12 30.97
C VAL A 133 -17.63 6.34 30.84
N PRO A 134 -18.60 6.57 31.75
CA PRO A 134 -19.48 7.72 31.69
C PRO A 134 -18.69 9.06 31.67
N GLY A 135 -19.00 9.92 30.68
CA GLY A 135 -18.32 11.19 30.49
C GLY A 135 -16.85 11.09 30.02
N GLY A 136 -16.37 9.90 29.72
CA GLY A 136 -15.03 9.63 29.22
C GLY A 136 -14.96 9.57 27.69
N PHE A 137 -13.79 9.17 27.20
CA PHE A 137 -13.55 8.85 25.79
C PHE A 137 -13.48 7.34 25.59
N SER A 138 -13.88 6.89 24.41
CA SER A 138 -13.74 5.48 24.02
C SER A 138 -12.27 5.09 23.94
N ASP A 139 -11.96 3.84 24.33
CA ASP A 139 -10.62 3.26 24.22
C ASP A 139 -10.70 1.90 23.54
N SER A 140 -10.08 1.79 22.39
CA SER A 140 -10.04 0.56 21.58
C SER A 140 -9.48 -0.67 22.30
N LYS A 141 -8.80 -0.46 23.44
CA LYS A 141 -8.27 -1.55 24.29
C LYS A 141 -9.34 -2.15 25.21
N ARG A 142 -10.41 -1.38 25.52
CA ARG A 142 -11.50 -1.89 26.37
C ARG A 142 -12.41 -2.79 25.55
N PRO A 143 -12.76 -3.98 26.02
CA PRO A 143 -13.65 -4.90 25.30
C PRO A 143 -15.02 -4.28 24.99
N GLU A 144 -15.56 -3.50 25.89
CA GLU A 144 -16.89 -2.89 25.83
C GLU A 144 -16.98 -1.71 24.85
N ASP A 145 -15.84 -1.04 24.63
CA ASP A 145 -15.74 0.13 23.74
C ASP A 145 -15.64 -0.37 22.28
N ARG A 146 -16.73 -0.94 21.77
CA ARG A 146 -16.83 -1.51 20.43
C ARG A 146 -17.07 -0.44 19.39
N VAL A 147 -16.70 -0.75 18.16
CA VAL A 147 -17.17 0.00 16.98
C VAL A 147 -18.65 -0.29 16.82
N LEU A 148 -19.47 0.74 16.83
CA LEU A 148 -20.94 0.64 16.72
C LEU A 148 -21.39 0.82 15.26
N ALA A 149 -20.75 1.71 14.54
CA ALA A 149 -21.04 1.95 13.13
C ALA A 149 -19.77 2.40 12.40
N ILE A 150 -19.74 2.13 11.10
CA ILE A 150 -18.71 2.61 10.17
C ILE A 150 -19.43 3.22 8.99
N GLY A 151 -19.33 4.54 8.84
CA GLY A 151 -19.80 5.26 7.68
C GLY A 151 -18.75 5.25 6.59
N ILE A 152 -19.10 4.87 5.38
CA ILE A 152 -18.20 4.88 4.21
C ILE A 152 -18.90 5.50 3.00
N GLN A 153 -18.12 6.27 2.24
CA GLN A 153 -18.56 6.84 0.96
C GLN A 153 -17.42 6.77 -0.06
N CYS A 154 -17.71 6.33 -1.28
CA CYS A 154 -16.75 6.36 -2.38
C CYS A 154 -17.47 6.69 -3.69
N GLY A 155 -17.30 7.93 -4.19
CA GLY A 155 -18.13 8.46 -5.26
C GLY A 155 -19.60 8.51 -4.86
N ASP A 156 -20.48 7.91 -5.67
CA ASP A 156 -21.92 7.85 -5.41
C ASP A 156 -22.33 6.71 -4.46
N LYS A 157 -21.42 5.83 -4.11
CA LYS A 157 -21.66 4.73 -3.18
C LYS A 157 -21.57 5.25 -1.75
N VAL A 158 -22.65 5.09 -0.99
CA VAL A 158 -22.73 5.46 0.44
C VAL A 158 -23.28 4.29 1.22
N GLU A 159 -22.64 3.90 2.30
CA GLU A 159 -23.12 2.83 3.18
C GLU A 159 -22.74 3.11 4.63
N THR A 160 -23.59 2.66 5.54
CA THR A 160 -23.30 2.60 6.96
C THR A 160 -23.38 1.15 7.42
N LEU A 161 -22.23 0.60 7.78
CA LEU A 161 -22.14 -0.71 8.43
C LEU A 161 -22.43 -0.54 9.91
N THR A 162 -23.33 -1.34 10.47
CA THR A 162 -23.75 -1.20 11.86
C THR A 162 -23.54 -2.48 12.65
N LEU A 163 -23.17 -2.33 13.91
CA LEU A 163 -23.01 -3.45 14.85
C LEU A 163 -24.39 -4.07 15.16
N ALA A 164 -24.61 -5.30 14.76
CA ALA A 164 -25.90 -5.97 14.97
C ALA A 164 -26.18 -6.24 16.46
N GLU A 165 -25.15 -6.65 17.22
CA GLU A 165 -25.23 -6.96 18.64
C GLU A 165 -23.92 -6.55 19.34
N ARG A 166 -23.99 -6.25 20.64
CA ARG A 166 -22.78 -5.86 21.43
C ARG A 166 -21.93 -7.07 21.84
N THR A 167 -21.56 -7.89 20.86
CA THR A 167 -20.72 -9.08 21.03
C THR A 167 -19.43 -8.96 20.23
N ASP A 168 -18.40 -9.72 20.61
CA ASP A 168 -17.14 -9.76 19.87
C ASP A 168 -17.31 -10.40 18.48
N GLU A 169 -18.25 -11.34 18.37
CA GLU A 169 -18.55 -11.99 17.08
C GLU A 169 -19.24 -11.02 16.11
N ALA A 170 -20.19 -10.22 16.59
CA ALA A 170 -20.84 -9.22 15.74
C ALA A 170 -19.85 -8.12 15.30
N GLU A 171 -18.95 -7.69 16.19
CA GLU A 171 -17.92 -6.71 15.82
C GLU A 171 -16.89 -7.31 14.84
N ARG A 172 -16.54 -8.60 14.98
CA ARG A 172 -15.74 -9.30 13.98
C ARG A 172 -16.38 -9.23 12.59
N LYS A 173 -17.66 -9.58 12.48
CA LYS A 173 -18.41 -9.52 11.22
C LYS A 173 -18.47 -8.11 10.65
N LEU A 174 -18.65 -7.10 11.50
CA LEU A 174 -18.62 -5.68 11.06
C LEU A 174 -17.28 -5.31 10.41
N LEU A 175 -16.16 -5.72 11.00
CA LEU A 175 -14.83 -5.46 10.45
C LEU A 175 -14.55 -6.28 9.18
N GLU A 176 -15.05 -7.50 9.09
CA GLU A 176 -14.98 -8.33 7.88
C GLU A 176 -15.80 -7.72 6.74
N GLN A 177 -16.97 -7.18 7.02
CA GLN A 177 -17.76 -6.42 6.04
C GLN A 177 -17.01 -5.20 5.52
N LEU A 178 -16.30 -4.48 6.38
CA LEU A 178 -15.46 -3.38 5.94
C LEU A 178 -14.37 -3.84 4.96
N ASN A 179 -13.71 -4.98 5.23
CA ASN A 179 -12.73 -5.55 4.30
C ASN A 179 -13.35 -5.84 2.93
N VAL A 180 -14.56 -6.40 2.89
CA VAL A 180 -15.30 -6.66 1.64
C VAL A 180 -15.54 -5.35 0.88
N ARG A 181 -15.88 -4.26 1.56
CA ARG A 181 -16.10 -2.96 0.89
C ARG A 181 -14.82 -2.36 0.35
N PHE A 182 -13.67 -2.55 1.03
CA PHE A 182 -12.37 -2.16 0.49
C PHE A 182 -12.03 -2.91 -0.80
N GLU A 183 -12.34 -4.20 -0.85
CA GLU A 183 -12.12 -5.02 -2.05
C GLU A 183 -13.06 -4.63 -3.20
N GLU A 184 -14.37 -4.50 -2.92
CA GLU A 184 -15.38 -4.20 -3.94
C GLU A 184 -15.30 -2.77 -4.49
N TRP A 185 -14.97 -1.80 -3.64
CA TRP A 185 -14.93 -0.40 -4.03
C TRP A 185 -13.57 0.04 -4.53
N ASP A 186 -12.53 -0.72 -4.19
CA ASP A 186 -11.13 -0.52 -4.62
C ASP A 186 -10.70 0.95 -4.57
N PRO A 187 -10.69 1.59 -3.38
CA PRO A 187 -10.34 3.00 -3.27
C PRO A 187 -8.85 3.22 -3.54
N ASP A 188 -8.52 4.40 -4.08
CA ASP A 188 -7.16 4.88 -4.25
C ASP A 188 -6.65 5.57 -3.00
N THR A 189 -7.53 6.26 -2.30
CA THR A 189 -7.25 6.97 -1.05
C THR A 189 -8.37 6.75 -0.04
N VAL A 190 -8.00 6.79 1.24
CA VAL A 190 -8.94 6.81 2.36
C VAL A 190 -8.80 8.12 3.10
N GLU A 191 -9.91 8.79 3.35
CA GLU A 191 -9.97 10.13 3.92
C GLU A 191 -10.97 10.15 5.08
N GLY A 192 -10.76 11.04 6.04
CA GLY A 192 -11.67 11.24 7.17
C GLY A 192 -11.20 12.33 8.10
N HIS A 193 -12.08 12.80 8.98
CA HIS A 193 -11.71 13.75 10.01
C HIS A 193 -10.89 13.06 11.07
N ASN A 194 -9.68 13.59 11.37
CA ASN A 194 -8.75 13.00 12.36
C ASN A 194 -8.40 11.51 12.15
N ILE A 195 -8.63 11.00 10.96
CA ILE A 195 -8.56 9.58 10.58
C ILE A 195 -7.24 8.90 10.99
N PHE A 196 -6.11 9.61 10.91
CA PHE A 196 -4.79 9.07 11.24
C PHE A 196 -4.54 8.88 12.74
N LYS A 197 -5.24 9.65 13.59
CA LYS A 197 -5.04 9.59 15.04
C LYS A 197 -6.10 8.77 15.74
N PHE A 198 -7.29 8.68 15.16
CA PHE A 198 -8.41 8.01 15.78
C PHE A 198 -8.89 6.81 14.96
N ASP A 199 -9.58 7.01 13.86
CA ASP A 199 -10.34 5.95 13.17
C ASP A 199 -9.49 4.77 12.75
N LEU A 200 -8.41 5.01 11.98
CA LEU A 200 -7.55 3.93 11.49
C LEU A 200 -6.87 3.18 12.62
N GLU A 201 -6.40 3.89 13.65
CA GLU A 201 -5.75 3.26 14.78
C GLU A 201 -6.75 2.49 15.65
N TYR A 202 -7.96 3.01 15.82
CA TYR A 202 -9.04 2.34 16.54
C TYR A 202 -9.42 1.04 15.84
N LEU A 203 -9.76 1.11 14.57
CA LEU A 203 -10.10 -0.05 13.75
C LEU A 203 -8.98 -1.10 13.74
N ARG A 204 -7.73 -0.67 13.56
CA ARG A 204 -6.55 -1.55 13.60
C ARG A 204 -6.44 -2.32 14.92
N ARG A 205 -6.64 -1.65 16.06
CA ARG A 205 -6.55 -2.28 17.38
C ARG A 205 -7.71 -3.23 17.62
N ARG A 206 -8.93 -2.87 17.23
CA ARG A 206 -10.10 -3.76 17.32
C ARG A 206 -9.93 -4.98 16.44
N ALA A 207 -9.48 -4.81 15.18
CA ALA A 207 -9.20 -5.90 14.26
C ALA A 207 -8.13 -6.85 14.82
N LYS A 208 -7.04 -6.34 15.39
CA LYS A 208 -6.01 -7.14 16.05
C LYS A 208 -6.56 -7.94 17.22
N ARG A 209 -7.37 -7.33 18.08
CA ARG A 209 -8.00 -7.99 19.22
C ARG A 209 -8.91 -9.13 18.78
N LEU A 210 -9.68 -8.91 17.73
CA LEU A 210 -10.65 -9.87 17.20
C LEU A 210 -10.06 -10.83 16.17
N LYS A 211 -8.75 -10.74 15.89
CA LYS A 211 -8.02 -11.57 14.91
C LYS A 211 -8.58 -11.45 13.49
N VAL A 212 -9.06 -10.26 13.12
CA VAL A 212 -9.48 -9.92 11.76
C VAL A 212 -8.28 -9.31 11.03
N PRO A 213 -7.89 -9.79 9.85
CA PRO A 213 -6.87 -9.13 9.05
C PRO A 213 -7.41 -7.78 8.55
N VAL A 214 -6.56 -6.75 8.53
CA VAL A 214 -6.92 -5.45 7.96
C VAL A 214 -6.61 -5.49 6.46
N ALA A 215 -7.47 -6.14 5.68
CA ALA A 215 -7.28 -6.41 4.25
C ALA A 215 -7.72 -5.21 3.39
N TRP A 216 -7.15 -4.02 3.66
CA TRP A 216 -7.48 -2.78 2.95
C TRP A 216 -6.52 -2.46 1.81
N GLY A 217 -5.50 -3.29 1.65
CA GLY A 217 -4.56 -3.13 0.54
C GLY A 217 -5.08 -3.78 -0.73
N ARG A 218 -4.80 -3.15 -1.86
CA ARG A 218 -5.07 -3.73 -3.19
C ARG A 218 -4.33 -5.06 -3.36
N PHE A 219 -4.82 -5.94 -4.20
CA PHE A 219 -4.28 -7.28 -4.45
C PHE A 219 -4.30 -8.21 -3.21
N GLY A 220 -5.29 -8.05 -2.33
CA GLY A 220 -5.43 -8.85 -1.10
C GLY A 220 -4.37 -8.56 -0.04
N GLN A 221 -3.68 -7.42 -0.14
CA GLN A 221 -2.64 -7.06 0.81
C GLN A 221 -3.22 -6.57 2.12
N VAL A 222 -2.59 -7.01 3.21
CA VAL A 222 -2.89 -6.48 4.55
C VAL A 222 -2.24 -5.10 4.70
N ALA A 223 -3.01 -4.14 5.17
CA ALA A 223 -2.55 -2.79 5.40
C ALA A 223 -1.37 -2.73 6.39
N LYS A 224 -0.31 -2.02 6.02
CA LYS A 224 0.88 -1.82 6.84
C LYS A 224 0.85 -0.45 7.48
N PHE A 225 0.71 -0.43 8.79
CA PHE A 225 0.68 0.81 9.58
C PHE A 225 2.08 1.20 10.05
N ARG A 226 2.43 2.47 9.87
CA ARG A 226 3.71 3.02 10.31
C ARG A 226 3.49 4.36 11.01
N ASN A 227 4.19 4.57 12.12
CA ASN A 227 4.24 5.89 12.72
C ASN A 227 5.05 6.82 11.81
N SER A 228 4.56 8.00 11.62
CA SER A 228 5.16 9.03 10.78
C SER A 228 5.02 10.38 11.47
N ARG A 229 5.80 11.35 11.01
CA ARG A 229 5.81 12.70 11.55
C ARG A 229 5.78 13.69 10.39
N LEU A 230 4.88 14.65 10.46
CA LEU A 230 4.73 15.71 9.48
C LEU A 230 4.94 17.06 10.15
N ARG A 231 5.71 17.94 9.51
CA ARG A 231 5.81 19.33 9.94
C ARG A 231 4.78 20.16 9.19
N VAL A 232 3.85 20.75 9.95
CA VAL A 232 2.86 21.69 9.41
C VAL A 232 3.14 23.05 10.06
N ALA A 233 3.57 24.01 9.26
CA ALA A 233 4.13 25.29 9.73
C ALA A 233 5.28 25.02 10.72
N GLU A 234 5.14 25.46 11.99
CA GLU A 234 6.18 25.29 13.02
C GLU A 234 5.92 24.10 13.96
N ARG A 235 4.84 23.34 13.75
CA ARG A 235 4.45 22.25 14.63
C ARG A 235 4.70 20.89 13.98
N TRP A 236 5.25 19.96 14.78
CA TRP A 236 5.35 18.56 14.41
C TRP A 236 4.07 17.84 14.81
N ILE A 237 3.50 17.08 13.86
CA ILE A 237 2.32 16.25 14.04
C ILE A 237 2.74 14.80 13.87
N ASP A 238 2.64 14.02 14.93
CA ASP A 238 2.78 12.56 14.86
C ASP A 238 1.46 11.96 14.40
N TYR A 239 1.53 11.01 13.47
CA TYR A 239 0.35 10.34 12.93
C TYR A 239 0.70 8.91 12.50
N THR A 240 -0.32 8.06 12.41
CA THR A 240 -0.20 6.72 11.85
C THR A 240 -0.62 6.76 10.37
N ARG A 241 0.27 6.36 9.48
CA ARG A 241 -0.06 6.18 8.06
C ARG A 241 -0.25 4.72 7.73
N CYS A 242 -1.13 4.46 6.82
CA CYS A 242 -1.38 3.18 6.21
C CYS A 242 -0.78 3.15 4.79
#